data_ebda139e13efce9f0061c5999679c8e3
#
_entry.id   ebda139e13efce9f0061c5999679c8e3
#
_cell.length_a   1.000
_cell.length_b   1.000
_cell.length_c   1.000
_cell.angle_alpha   90.00
_cell.angle_beta   90.00
_cell.angle_gamma   90.00
#
_symmetry.space_group_name_H-M   'P 1'
#
loop_
_entity.id
_entity.type
_entity.pdbx_description
1 polymer ?
#
loop_
_entity_poly.entity_id
_entity_poly.type
_entity_poly.pdbx_seq_one_letter_code
_entity_poly.pdbx_strand_id
1 'polypeptide(L)'
;QIVLCKSQDSHAWHERMLGNTEKMFQGLEIPYRIVNVCTGDIGIVAAKKYDIEGWSPREKKYFELASLSNCTSYQAVRLGIKFVHPDGTKEYVHTLNATGIATSRMMRAVLENYQTKEGGFTVPTVLQPYMYGLKEIRPVETR
;
A
#
# COMPACT_ATOMS: atom_id res chain seq x y z
N GLN A 1 7.27 0.85 2.49
CA GLN A 1 8.42 0.40 1.68
C GLN A 1 9.12 1.64 1.11
N ILE A 2 10.45 1.66 1.15
CA ILE A 2 11.28 2.71 0.54
C ILE A 2 12.37 2.02 -0.25
N VAL A 3 12.61 2.48 -1.48
CA VAL A 3 13.66 1.96 -2.36
C VAL A 3 14.47 3.10 -2.93
N LEU A 4 15.79 2.94 -2.90
CA LEU A 4 16.74 3.75 -3.64
C LEU A 4 17.45 2.82 -4.62
N CYS A 5 17.39 3.12 -5.90
CA CYS A 5 17.93 2.26 -6.94
C CYS A 5 18.55 3.07 -8.10
N LYS A 6 19.21 2.38 -9.01
CA LYS A 6 19.65 2.98 -10.27
C LYS A 6 18.45 3.29 -11.16
N SER A 7 18.61 4.26 -12.05
CA SER A 7 17.53 4.73 -12.93
C SER A 7 16.89 3.62 -13.75
N GLN A 8 17.70 2.72 -14.31
CA GLN A 8 17.22 1.61 -15.13
C GLN A 8 16.39 0.57 -14.36
N ASP A 9 16.57 0.46 -13.04
CA ASP A 9 15.92 -0.55 -12.21
C ASP A 9 14.60 -0.06 -11.61
N SER A 10 14.31 1.25 -11.68
CA SER A 10 13.22 1.86 -10.94
C SER A 10 11.84 1.34 -11.34
N HIS A 11 11.63 0.99 -12.61
CA HIS A 11 10.37 0.42 -13.06
C HIS A 11 10.16 -0.99 -12.48
N ALA A 12 11.17 -1.84 -12.54
CA ALA A 12 11.10 -3.18 -11.97
C ALA A 12 10.86 -3.15 -10.45
N TRP A 13 11.51 -2.22 -9.74
CA TRP A 13 11.26 -2.03 -8.32
C TRP A 13 9.84 -1.54 -8.01
N HIS A 14 9.28 -0.66 -8.86
CA HIS A 14 7.90 -0.18 -8.68
C HIS A 14 6.90 -1.33 -8.77
N GLU A 15 7.02 -2.18 -9.79
CA GLU A 15 6.17 -3.37 -9.94
C GLU A 15 6.38 -4.39 -8.80
N ARG A 16 7.61 -4.57 -8.34
CA ARG A 16 7.89 -5.44 -7.19
C ARG A 16 7.24 -4.94 -5.89
N MET A 17 7.29 -3.64 -5.65
CA MET A 17 6.64 -3.02 -4.50
C MET A 17 5.11 -3.16 -4.56
N LEU A 18 4.54 -3.03 -5.76
CA LEU A 18 3.13 -3.30 -6.00
C LEU A 18 2.77 -4.73 -5.62
N GLY A 19 3.48 -5.73 -6.17
CA GLY A 19 3.24 -7.14 -5.86
C GLY A 19 3.38 -7.48 -4.37
N ASN A 20 4.30 -6.81 -3.64
CA ASN A 20 4.40 -6.96 -2.19
C ASN A 20 3.14 -6.45 -1.46
N THR A 21 2.60 -5.32 -1.92
CA THR A 21 1.38 -4.73 -1.33
C THR A 21 0.16 -5.60 -1.67
N GLU A 22 0.03 -6.07 -2.91
CA GLU A 22 -1.06 -6.96 -3.31
C GLU A 22 -1.13 -8.24 -2.47
N LYS A 23 0.01 -8.85 -2.14
CA LYS A 23 0.05 -10.04 -1.27
C LYS A 23 -0.58 -9.79 0.09
N MET A 24 -0.45 -8.59 0.64
CA MET A 24 -1.10 -8.23 1.92
C MET A 24 -2.62 -8.13 1.76
N PHE A 25 -3.10 -7.53 0.68
CA PHE A 25 -4.54 -7.43 0.39
C PHE A 25 -5.16 -8.80 0.11
N GLN A 26 -4.45 -9.64 -0.67
CA GLN A 26 -4.86 -11.01 -0.94
C GLN A 26 -4.90 -11.86 0.33
N GLY A 27 -3.90 -11.73 1.20
CA GLY A 27 -3.88 -12.42 2.49
C GLY A 27 -5.01 -11.98 3.43
N LEU A 28 -5.43 -10.71 3.35
CA LEU A 28 -6.58 -10.18 4.08
C LEU A 28 -7.91 -10.46 3.38
N GLU A 29 -7.90 -11.02 2.17
CA GLU A 29 -9.11 -11.31 1.36
C GLU A 29 -10.03 -10.08 1.18
N ILE A 30 -9.46 -8.88 1.15
CA ILE A 30 -10.19 -7.63 0.90
C ILE A 30 -10.32 -7.45 -0.62
N PRO A 31 -11.53 -7.29 -1.17
CA PRO A 31 -11.70 -6.96 -2.58
C PRO A 31 -11.04 -5.61 -2.89
N TYR A 32 -10.15 -5.57 -3.88
CA TYR A 32 -9.40 -4.37 -4.23
C TYR A 32 -9.28 -4.20 -5.74
N ARG A 33 -8.87 -3.01 -6.14
CA ARG A 33 -8.43 -2.71 -7.51
C ARG A 33 -7.16 -1.85 -7.47
N ILE A 34 -6.40 -1.90 -8.54
CA ILE A 34 -5.22 -1.05 -8.77
C ILE A 34 -5.63 0.05 -9.75
N VAL A 35 -5.32 1.27 -9.39
CA VAL A 35 -5.56 2.46 -10.21
C VAL A 35 -4.22 3.05 -10.62
N ASN A 36 -3.98 3.18 -11.93
CA ASN A 36 -2.88 3.99 -12.43
C ASN A 36 -3.33 5.45 -12.39
N VAL A 37 -2.71 6.22 -11.49
CA VAL A 37 -3.12 7.60 -11.21
C VAL A 37 -2.81 8.51 -12.39
N CYS A 38 -3.80 9.27 -12.83
CA CYS A 38 -3.67 10.20 -13.96
C CYS A 38 -2.83 11.43 -13.60
N THR A 39 -2.37 12.14 -14.62
CA THR A 39 -1.51 13.33 -14.47
C THR A 39 -2.16 14.47 -13.68
N GLY A 40 -3.49 14.53 -13.64
CA GLY A 40 -4.22 15.53 -12.86
C GLY A 40 -4.17 15.31 -11.33
N ASP A 41 -3.84 14.08 -10.88
CA ASP A 41 -3.81 13.71 -9.45
C ASP A 41 -2.49 13.07 -8.98
N ILE A 42 -1.54 12.86 -9.89
CA ILE A 42 -0.26 12.22 -9.57
C ILE A 42 0.62 13.06 -8.63
N GLY A 43 0.42 14.37 -8.61
CA GLY A 43 1.27 15.33 -7.90
C GLY A 43 2.58 15.62 -8.61
N ILE A 44 3.36 16.58 -8.09
CA ILE A 44 4.59 17.07 -8.73
C ILE A 44 5.80 16.16 -8.54
N VAL A 45 5.77 15.26 -7.54
CA VAL A 45 6.93 14.48 -7.13
C VAL A 45 7.03 13.15 -7.89
N ALA A 46 5.92 12.51 -8.16
CA ALA A 46 5.89 11.20 -8.78
C ALA A 46 5.85 11.28 -10.31
N ALA A 47 6.65 10.46 -10.97
CA ALA A 47 6.59 10.24 -12.42
C ALA A 47 5.59 9.13 -12.79
N LYS A 48 5.36 8.17 -11.88
CA LYS A 48 4.35 7.11 -11.98
C LYS A 48 3.82 6.81 -10.59
N LYS A 49 2.50 6.67 -10.47
CA LYS A 49 1.84 6.37 -9.20
C LYS A 49 0.75 5.33 -9.40
N TYR A 50 0.72 4.34 -8.50
CA TYR A 50 -0.42 3.45 -8.34
C TYR A 50 -1.10 3.71 -7.01
N ASP A 51 -2.43 3.71 -7.02
CA ASP A 51 -3.22 3.61 -5.81
C ASP A 51 -3.88 2.23 -5.75
N ILE A 52 -3.89 1.62 -4.57
CA ILE A 52 -4.62 0.40 -4.28
C ILE A 52 -5.84 0.79 -3.49
N GLU A 53 -7.00 0.55 -4.08
CA GLU A 53 -8.29 0.89 -3.50
C GLU A 53 -9.03 -0.38 -3.08
N GLY A 54 -9.48 -0.44 -1.83
CA GLY A 54 -10.33 -1.50 -1.32
C GLY A 54 -11.81 -1.17 -1.42
N TRP A 55 -12.62 -2.20 -1.49
CA TRP A 55 -14.08 -2.07 -1.55
C TRP A 55 -14.68 -1.73 -0.19
N SER A 56 -15.55 -0.73 -0.14
CA SER A 56 -16.40 -0.43 1.00
C SER A 56 -17.82 -0.92 0.74
N PRO A 57 -18.27 -2.00 1.40
CA PRO A 57 -19.66 -2.46 1.29
C PRO A 57 -20.67 -1.43 1.78
N ARG A 58 -20.29 -0.64 2.79
CA ARG A 58 -21.12 0.42 3.37
C ARG A 58 -21.36 1.55 2.40
N GLU A 59 -20.28 2.04 1.75
CA GLU A 59 -20.37 3.17 0.81
C GLU A 59 -20.63 2.76 -0.62
N LYS A 60 -20.57 1.44 -0.90
CA LYS A 60 -20.72 0.85 -2.25
C LYS A 60 -19.75 1.47 -3.27
N LYS A 61 -18.52 1.77 -2.83
CA LYS A 61 -17.46 2.33 -3.66
C LYS A 61 -16.08 1.85 -3.19
N TYR A 62 -15.09 2.03 -4.05
CA TYR A 62 -13.69 1.84 -3.70
C TYR A 62 -13.13 3.10 -3.03
N PHE A 63 -12.16 2.92 -2.12
CA PHE A 63 -11.43 4.01 -1.48
C PHE A 63 -9.96 3.62 -1.30
N GLU A 64 -9.08 4.60 -1.36
CA GLU A 64 -7.63 4.40 -1.29
C GLU A 64 -7.20 3.81 0.06
N LEU A 65 -6.48 2.70 0.00
CA LEU A 65 -5.89 2.00 1.15
C LEU A 65 -4.36 2.03 1.14
N ALA A 66 -3.75 2.19 -0.02
CA ALA A 66 -2.31 2.33 -0.18
C ALA A 66 -1.99 3.09 -1.47
N SER A 67 -0.85 3.76 -1.50
CA SER A 67 -0.30 4.36 -2.70
C SER A 67 1.17 3.99 -2.89
N LEU A 68 1.62 3.95 -4.14
CA LEU A 68 2.98 3.64 -4.54
C LEU A 68 3.46 4.68 -5.55
N SER A 69 4.58 5.32 -5.28
CA SER A 69 5.14 6.35 -6.15
C SER A 69 6.55 6.00 -6.60
N ASN A 70 6.80 6.10 -7.91
CA ASN A 70 8.13 6.20 -8.48
C ASN A 70 8.42 7.68 -8.72
N CYS A 71 9.33 8.24 -7.93
CA CYS A 71 9.67 9.67 -7.95
C CYS A 71 10.86 9.98 -8.88
N THR A 72 11.39 8.98 -9.58
CA THR A 72 12.61 9.08 -10.37
C THR A 72 13.73 9.78 -9.58
N SER A 73 14.44 10.73 -10.16
CA SER A 73 15.49 11.49 -9.47
C SER A 73 15.00 12.75 -8.73
N TYR A 74 13.69 13.03 -8.72
CA TYR A 74 13.15 14.29 -8.18
C TYR A 74 13.58 14.57 -6.75
N GLN A 75 13.44 13.59 -5.86
CA GLN A 75 13.86 13.72 -4.46
C GLN A 75 15.37 13.63 -4.31
N ALA A 76 16.02 12.74 -5.06
CA ALA A 76 17.48 12.55 -4.99
C ALA A 76 18.27 13.80 -5.37
N VAL A 77 17.83 14.55 -6.37
CA VAL A 77 18.44 15.83 -6.76
C VAL A 77 18.38 16.83 -5.61
N ARG A 78 17.23 16.96 -4.95
CA ARG A 78 17.03 17.90 -3.83
C ARG A 78 17.80 17.52 -2.58
N LEU A 79 17.94 16.21 -2.33
CA LEU A 79 18.63 15.68 -1.15
C LEU A 79 20.11 15.39 -1.41
N GLY A 80 20.60 15.57 -2.65
CA GLY A 80 21.98 15.29 -3.03
C GLY A 80 22.35 13.80 -3.01
N ILE A 81 21.37 12.88 -3.12
CA ILE A 81 21.60 11.43 -3.01
C ILE A 81 22.09 10.87 -4.34
N LYS A 82 23.33 10.40 -4.35
CA LYS A 82 23.99 9.83 -5.54
C LYS A 82 24.59 8.47 -5.20
N PHE A 83 24.68 7.60 -6.19
CA PHE A 83 25.59 6.48 -6.14
C PHE A 83 26.85 6.75 -6.96
N VAL A 84 27.92 6.05 -6.63
CA VAL A 84 29.23 6.21 -7.30
C VAL A 84 29.50 4.95 -8.10
N HIS A 85 29.75 5.10 -9.38
CA HIS A 85 30.17 4.01 -10.26
C HIS A 85 31.61 3.56 -9.97
N PRO A 86 31.99 2.35 -10.38
CA PRO A 86 33.38 1.87 -10.22
C PRO A 86 34.44 2.78 -10.87
N ASP A 87 34.08 3.52 -11.91
CA ASP A 87 34.93 4.50 -12.61
C ASP A 87 35.01 5.86 -11.90
N GLY A 88 34.32 6.02 -10.74
CA GLY A 88 34.28 7.26 -9.96
C GLY A 88 33.20 8.25 -10.41
N THR A 89 32.47 8.00 -11.50
CA THR A 89 31.36 8.86 -11.92
C THR A 89 30.18 8.77 -10.92
N LYS A 90 29.43 9.86 -10.82
CA LYS A 90 28.30 9.96 -9.86
C LYS A 90 26.99 10.17 -10.61
N GLU A 91 25.98 9.40 -10.23
CA GLU A 91 24.62 9.50 -10.78
C GLU A 91 23.60 9.64 -9.65
N TYR A 92 22.54 10.44 -9.87
CA TYR A 92 21.44 10.52 -8.91
C TYR A 92 20.66 9.22 -8.91
N VAL A 93 20.31 8.74 -7.72
CA VAL A 93 19.45 7.57 -7.56
C VAL A 93 18.02 7.91 -7.96
N HIS A 94 17.24 6.90 -8.33
CA HIS A 94 15.79 6.97 -8.29
C HIS A 94 15.26 6.58 -6.91
N THR A 95 14.24 7.29 -6.45
CA THR A 95 13.57 7.01 -5.18
C THR A 95 12.16 6.53 -5.43
N LEU A 96 11.77 5.50 -4.70
CA LEU A 96 10.41 4.98 -4.72
C LEU A 96 9.90 4.82 -3.28
N ASN A 97 8.61 5.02 -3.10
CA ASN A 97 7.97 4.78 -1.82
C ASN A 97 6.61 4.13 -2.00
N ALA A 98 6.19 3.37 -1.00
CA ALA A 98 4.87 2.79 -0.91
C ALA A 98 4.43 2.76 0.55
N THR A 99 3.21 3.18 0.81
CA THR A 99 2.57 3.06 2.12
C THR A 99 2.52 1.60 2.57
N GLY A 100 2.34 0.67 1.62
CA GLY A 100 2.07 -0.73 1.90
C GLY A 100 0.63 -0.91 2.38
N ILE A 101 0.35 -0.54 3.63
CA ILE A 101 -1.01 -0.51 4.19
C ILE A 101 -1.17 0.75 5.05
N ALA A 102 -2.19 1.56 4.75
CA ALA A 102 -2.65 2.62 5.64
C ALA A 102 -3.47 1.98 6.77
N THR A 103 -2.86 1.80 7.95
CA THR A 103 -3.41 0.95 9.03
C THR A 103 -4.82 1.34 9.47
N SER A 104 -5.12 2.61 9.63
CA SER A 104 -6.46 3.08 10.01
C SER A 104 -7.52 2.82 8.92
N ARG A 105 -7.16 3.08 7.66
CA ARG A 105 -8.05 2.82 6.52
C ARG A 105 -8.25 1.33 6.29
N MET A 106 -7.20 0.51 6.45
CA MET A 106 -7.29 -0.94 6.33
C MET A 106 -8.12 -1.53 7.47
N MET A 107 -7.99 -1.04 8.70
CA MET A 107 -8.83 -1.47 9.81
C MET A 107 -10.31 -1.22 9.50
N ARG A 108 -10.66 -0.05 8.94
CA ARG A 108 -12.01 0.22 8.45
C ARG A 108 -12.44 -0.79 7.39
N ALA A 109 -11.58 -1.07 6.39
CA ALA A 109 -11.89 -2.03 5.33
C ALA A 109 -12.15 -3.44 5.89
N VAL A 110 -11.33 -3.89 6.85
CA VAL A 110 -11.53 -5.18 7.53
C VAL A 110 -12.87 -5.19 8.26
N LEU A 111 -13.15 -4.18 9.09
CA LEU A 111 -14.40 -4.12 9.84
C LEU A 111 -15.62 -4.14 8.92
N GLU A 112 -15.61 -3.38 7.81
CA GLU A 112 -16.73 -3.30 6.87
C GLU A 112 -16.93 -4.59 6.06
N ASN A 113 -15.84 -5.29 5.68
CA ASN A 113 -15.94 -6.49 4.86
C ASN A 113 -16.19 -7.77 5.68
N TYR A 114 -15.83 -7.79 6.95
CA TYR A 114 -15.89 -8.96 7.82
C TYR A 114 -16.98 -8.89 8.91
N GLN A 115 -17.79 -7.83 8.92
CA GLN A 115 -18.87 -7.69 9.90
C GLN A 115 -19.90 -8.82 9.78
N THR A 116 -20.44 -9.24 10.91
CA THR A 116 -21.50 -10.24 11.00
C THR A 116 -22.87 -9.60 11.24
N LYS A 117 -23.94 -10.36 10.99
CA LYS A 117 -25.33 -9.90 11.22
C LYS A 117 -25.61 -9.57 12.70
N GLU A 118 -24.86 -10.22 13.59
CA GLU A 118 -24.97 -10.09 15.04
C GLU A 118 -24.25 -8.85 15.58
N GLY A 119 -23.68 -8.00 14.69
CA GLY A 119 -22.99 -6.77 15.05
C GLY A 119 -21.52 -6.92 15.46
N GLY A 120 -20.97 -8.14 15.35
CA GLY A 120 -19.55 -8.42 15.50
C GLY A 120 -18.82 -8.42 14.17
N PHE A 121 -17.61 -9.00 14.15
CA PHE A 121 -16.90 -9.27 12.91
C PHE A 121 -15.98 -10.50 13.03
N THR A 122 -15.81 -11.20 11.91
CA THR A 122 -14.88 -12.32 11.79
C THR A 122 -13.45 -11.78 11.66
N VAL A 123 -12.50 -12.35 12.38
CA VAL A 123 -11.08 -12.01 12.25
C VAL A 123 -10.50 -12.69 11.00
N PRO A 124 -9.94 -11.94 10.04
CA PRO A 124 -9.26 -12.52 8.88
C PRO A 124 -8.25 -13.59 9.30
N THR A 125 -8.22 -14.72 8.60
CA THR A 125 -7.39 -15.87 8.96
C THR A 125 -5.92 -15.52 9.17
N VAL A 126 -5.38 -14.65 8.31
CA VAL A 126 -3.98 -14.19 8.39
C VAL A 126 -3.68 -13.38 9.66
N LEU A 127 -4.69 -12.78 10.29
CA LEU A 127 -4.53 -11.98 11.51
C LEU A 127 -4.74 -12.81 12.80
N GLN A 128 -5.38 -13.97 12.73
CA GLN A 128 -5.68 -14.78 13.92
C GLN A 128 -4.44 -15.14 14.76
N PRO A 129 -3.27 -15.50 14.17
CA PRO A 129 -2.07 -15.78 14.96
C PRO A 129 -1.59 -14.56 15.80
N TYR A 130 -1.83 -13.34 15.32
CA TYR A 130 -1.47 -12.09 16.01
C TYR A 130 -2.52 -11.67 17.05
N MET A 131 -3.66 -12.34 17.06
CA MET A 131 -4.79 -12.09 17.96
C MET A 131 -5.08 -13.31 18.88
N TYR A 132 -4.04 -14.03 19.26
CA TYR A 132 -4.12 -15.21 20.16
C TYR A 132 -5.08 -16.29 19.65
N GLY A 133 -5.22 -16.45 18.33
CA GLY A 133 -6.13 -17.42 17.71
C GLY A 133 -7.61 -17.02 17.73
N LEU A 134 -7.93 -15.78 18.09
CA LEU A 134 -9.30 -15.27 18.11
C LEU A 134 -9.87 -15.27 16.67
N LYS A 135 -11.01 -15.91 16.50
CA LYS A 135 -11.67 -16.06 15.18
C LYS A 135 -12.79 -15.05 14.95
N GLU A 136 -13.35 -14.52 16.01
CA GLU A 136 -14.49 -13.60 15.96
C GLU A 136 -14.45 -12.63 17.13
N ILE A 137 -14.85 -11.40 16.90
CA ILE A 137 -15.13 -10.40 17.94
C ILE A 137 -16.61 -10.14 17.95
N ARG A 138 -17.25 -10.36 19.10
CA ARG A 138 -18.69 -10.19 19.33
C ARG A 138 -19.00 -8.93 20.10
N PRO A 139 -20.21 -8.36 19.93
CA PRO A 139 -20.66 -7.28 20.77
C PRO A 139 -20.65 -7.69 22.26
N VAL A 140 -20.35 -6.75 23.12
CA VAL A 140 -20.53 -6.96 24.57
C VAL A 140 -22.03 -6.81 24.86
N GLU A 141 -22.63 -7.83 25.46
CA GLU A 141 -24.00 -7.72 25.96
C GLU A 141 -24.03 -6.61 27.03
N THR A 142 -24.63 -5.47 26.71
CA THR A 142 -24.94 -4.46 27.71
C THR A 142 -26.08 -4.99 28.59
N ARG A 143 -25.72 -5.30 29.84
CA ARG A 143 -26.71 -5.58 30.90
C ARG A 143 -27.51 -4.35 31.23
#